data_8a5cc12ee721733a41a52c259165bede
#
_entry.id   8a5cc12ee721733a41a52c259165bede
#
_cell.length_a   1.000
_cell.length_b   1.000
_cell.length_c   1.000
_cell.angle_alpha   90.00
_cell.angle_beta   90.00
_cell.angle_gamma   90.00
#
_symmetry.space_group_name_H-M   'P 1'
#
loop_
_entity.id
_entity.type
_entity.pdbx_description
1 polymer ?
#
loop_
_entity_poly.entity_id
_entity_poly.type
_entity_poly.pdbx_seq_one_letter_code
_entity_poly.pdbx_strand_id
1 'polypeptide(L)'
;MSFEIRILCFDQDDPKKCTARRLEKFGFSANYNSLRTLPPKGIVLDPFSDKVLTKEDTIFAEVGGIVGVDCSWKMANDTFSKLRIMGLEPRKLPDIVPANPVNSGKIGKLSTAEAIASAVMICGNKSQGEELMSIFKWGPAFLELNSSIWNNK
;
A
#
# COMPACT_ATOMS: atom_id res chain seq x y z
N MET A 1 9.15 12.85 9.39
CA MET A 1 7.97 13.24 8.60
C MET A 1 7.25 12.00 8.09
N SER A 2 5.96 11.89 8.34
CA SER A 2 5.17 10.73 7.91
C SER A 2 4.37 11.06 6.67
N PHE A 3 4.28 10.08 5.76
CA PHE A 3 3.37 10.19 4.62
C PHE A 3 1.95 9.93 5.07
N GLU A 4 1.01 10.66 4.51
CA GLU A 4 -0.40 10.41 4.73
C GLU A 4 -0.80 9.13 4.00
N ILE A 5 -1.58 8.28 4.67
CA ILE A 5 -1.98 6.99 4.10
C ILE A 5 -3.50 6.94 4.02
N ARG A 6 -4.01 6.65 2.82
CA ARG A 6 -5.43 6.45 2.56
C ARG A 6 -5.62 5.08 1.94
N ILE A 7 -6.69 4.41 2.30
CA ILE A 7 -6.99 3.10 1.73
C ILE A 7 -8.44 3.10 1.24
N LEU A 8 -8.60 2.75 -0.03
CA LEU A 8 -9.92 2.53 -0.61
C LEU A 8 -10.28 1.07 -0.37
N CYS A 9 -11.25 0.82 0.49
CA CYS A 9 -11.62 -0.51 0.94
C CYS A 9 -13.10 -0.75 0.75
N PHE A 10 -13.46 -1.76 -0.04
CA PHE A 10 -14.86 -2.03 -0.38
C PHE A 10 -15.54 -3.07 0.52
N ASP A 11 -14.95 -3.38 1.67
CA ASP A 11 -15.56 -4.28 2.66
C ASP A 11 -15.89 -5.69 2.14
N GLN A 12 -15.08 -6.19 1.23
CA GLN A 12 -15.33 -7.48 0.60
C GLN A 12 -14.66 -8.65 1.33
N ASP A 13 -13.77 -8.38 2.24
CA ASP A 13 -12.99 -9.39 2.94
C ASP A 13 -13.46 -9.62 4.37
N ASP A 14 -13.06 -10.77 4.93
CA ASP A 14 -13.28 -11.08 6.34
C ASP A 14 -12.60 -10.00 7.18
N PRO A 15 -13.36 -9.27 8.05
CA PRO A 15 -12.77 -8.21 8.87
C PRO A 15 -11.58 -8.65 9.73
N LYS A 16 -11.55 -9.91 10.14
CA LYS A 16 -10.46 -10.44 10.98
C LYS A 16 -9.16 -10.60 10.21
N LYS A 17 -9.25 -10.77 8.89
CA LYS A 17 -8.08 -10.96 8.00
C LYS A 17 -7.69 -9.71 7.24
N CYS A 18 -8.48 -8.66 7.37
CA CYS A 18 -8.24 -7.42 6.61
C CYS A 18 -7.16 -6.57 7.28
N THR A 19 -5.99 -6.50 6.65
CA THR A 19 -4.89 -5.69 7.16
C THR A 19 -5.19 -4.19 7.09
N ALA A 20 -5.99 -3.77 6.09
CA ALA A 20 -6.41 -2.37 5.98
C ALA A 20 -7.19 -1.91 7.21
N ARG A 21 -8.08 -2.75 7.72
CA ARG A 21 -8.86 -2.41 8.93
C ARG A 21 -7.98 -2.31 10.16
N ARG A 22 -6.94 -3.15 10.26
CA ARG A 22 -6.01 -3.08 11.37
C ARG A 22 -5.21 -1.78 11.34
N LEU A 23 -4.77 -1.35 10.17
CA LEU A 23 -4.06 -0.08 10.03
C LEU A 23 -4.94 1.09 10.49
N GLU A 24 -6.20 1.11 10.10
CA GLU A 24 -7.14 2.15 10.54
C GLU A 24 -7.38 2.10 12.04
N LYS A 25 -7.54 0.92 12.59
CA LYS A 25 -7.77 0.72 14.03
C LYS A 25 -6.64 1.31 14.87
N PHE A 26 -5.40 1.18 14.39
CA PHE A 26 -4.24 1.72 15.09
C PHE A 26 -3.92 3.17 14.73
N GLY A 27 -4.76 3.79 13.91
CA GLY A 27 -4.61 5.21 13.57
C GLY A 27 -3.58 5.50 12.47
N PHE A 28 -3.14 4.48 11.73
CA PHE A 28 -2.12 4.62 10.71
C PHE A 28 -2.67 5.00 9.34
N SER A 29 -3.96 4.80 9.09
CA SER A 29 -4.56 5.10 7.80
C SER A 29 -5.96 5.68 7.97
N ALA A 30 -6.41 6.40 6.93
CA ALA A 30 -7.81 6.79 6.79
C ALA A 30 -8.40 5.91 5.69
N ASN A 31 -9.44 5.15 6.03
CA ASN A 31 -10.05 4.23 5.09
C ASN A 31 -11.32 4.82 4.49
N TYR A 32 -11.50 4.61 3.20
CA TYR A 32 -12.63 5.11 2.44
C TYR A 32 -13.34 3.94 1.76
N ASN A 33 -14.65 3.97 1.71
CA ASN A 33 -15.43 2.90 1.08
C ASN A 33 -16.01 3.30 -0.27
N SER A 34 -15.68 4.49 -0.76
CA SER A 34 -16.23 5.04 -1.99
C SER A 34 -15.23 5.93 -2.70
N LEU A 35 -15.18 5.83 -4.03
CA LEU A 35 -14.38 6.73 -4.85
C LEU A 35 -14.79 8.19 -4.67
N ARG A 36 -16.05 8.42 -4.37
CA ARG A 36 -16.59 9.78 -4.23
C ARG A 36 -16.02 10.53 -3.03
N THR A 37 -15.66 9.81 -1.98
CA THR A 37 -15.15 10.41 -0.74
C THR A 37 -13.63 10.42 -0.67
N LEU A 38 -12.97 9.66 -1.53
CA LEU A 38 -11.51 9.59 -1.55
C LEU A 38 -10.92 10.87 -2.15
N PRO A 39 -10.01 11.57 -1.46
CA PRO A 39 -9.33 12.73 -2.05
C PRO A 39 -8.57 12.31 -3.33
N PRO A 40 -8.74 13.05 -4.45
CA PRO A 40 -8.17 12.66 -5.75
C PRO A 40 -6.71 13.10 -5.90
N LYS A 41 -5.86 12.70 -4.97
CA LYS A 41 -4.45 13.08 -4.98
C LYS A 41 -3.59 11.98 -4.37
N GLY A 42 -2.32 12.00 -4.70
CA GLY A 42 -1.32 11.07 -4.17
C GLY A 42 -0.95 9.97 -5.13
N ILE A 43 -0.11 9.07 -4.67
CA ILE A 43 0.30 7.89 -5.40
C ILE A 43 -0.69 6.78 -5.12
N VAL A 44 -1.27 6.18 -6.16
CA VAL A 44 -2.06 4.96 -5.99
C VAL A 44 -1.20 3.75 -6.34
N LEU A 45 -1.22 2.74 -5.49
CA LEU A 45 -0.50 1.49 -5.73
C LEU A 45 -1.34 0.65 -6.69
N ASP A 46 -0.95 0.69 -7.97
CA ASP A 46 -1.72 0.16 -9.10
C ASP A 46 -0.93 -0.97 -9.78
N PRO A 47 -1.36 -2.22 -9.65
CA PRO A 47 -0.63 -3.34 -10.24
C PRO A 47 -0.65 -3.35 -11.77
N PHE A 48 -1.54 -2.56 -12.38
CA PHE A 48 -1.63 -2.45 -13.84
C PHE A 48 -0.78 -1.32 -14.40
N SER A 49 -0.08 -0.57 -13.55
CA SER A 49 0.77 0.53 -14.01
C SER A 49 2.03 -0.01 -14.66
N ASP A 50 2.51 0.70 -15.69
CA ASP A 50 3.80 0.41 -16.32
C ASP A 50 4.97 1.00 -15.53
N LYS A 51 4.68 1.96 -14.66
CA LYS A 51 5.71 2.66 -13.89
C LYS A 51 5.89 2.02 -12.52
N VAL A 52 7.13 1.62 -12.23
CA VAL A 52 7.49 1.08 -10.92
C VAL A 52 7.77 2.22 -9.96
N LEU A 53 7.27 2.09 -8.73
CA LEU A 53 7.52 3.06 -7.67
C LEU A 53 9.02 3.11 -7.36
N THR A 54 9.58 4.32 -7.32
CA THR A 54 10.98 4.54 -6.97
C THR A 54 11.08 5.68 -5.97
N LYS A 55 12.28 5.88 -5.42
CA LYS A 55 12.55 6.97 -4.49
C LYS A 55 12.27 8.35 -5.11
N GLU A 56 12.35 8.46 -6.43
CA GLU A 56 12.06 9.71 -7.13
C GLU A 56 10.60 10.14 -6.99
N ASP A 57 9.70 9.20 -6.70
CA ASP A 57 8.27 9.47 -6.51
C ASP A 57 7.93 10.04 -5.14
N THR A 58 8.92 10.20 -4.28
CA THR A 58 8.73 10.75 -2.93
C THR A 58 8.00 12.08 -2.95
N ILE A 59 8.26 12.92 -3.95
CA ILE A 59 7.61 14.23 -4.07
C ILE A 59 6.09 14.10 -4.16
N PHE A 60 5.59 13.12 -4.91
CA PHE A 60 4.14 12.88 -5.02
C PHE A 60 3.56 12.37 -3.70
N ALA A 61 4.31 11.53 -2.99
CA ALA A 61 3.88 11.02 -1.68
C ALA A 61 3.83 12.12 -0.63
N GLU A 62 4.78 13.05 -0.66
CA GLU A 62 4.80 14.19 0.26
C GLU A 62 3.63 15.13 0.05
N VAL A 63 3.28 15.39 -1.19
CA VAL A 63 2.20 16.32 -1.54
C VAL A 63 0.83 15.71 -1.34
N GLY A 64 0.62 14.47 -1.79
CA GLY A 64 -0.69 13.85 -1.85
C GLY A 64 -0.88 12.57 -1.05
N GLY A 65 0.18 12.03 -0.47
CA GLY A 65 0.11 10.79 0.29
C GLY A 65 0.16 9.53 -0.57
N ILE A 66 -0.07 8.41 0.07
CA ILE A 66 -0.05 7.08 -0.56
C ILE A 66 -1.41 6.45 -0.41
N VAL A 67 -1.95 5.93 -1.51
CA VAL A 67 -3.28 5.33 -1.56
C VAL A 67 -3.16 3.85 -1.91
N GLY A 68 -3.63 3.00 -0.99
CA GLY A 68 -3.78 1.58 -1.25
C GLY A 68 -5.21 1.28 -1.66
N VAL A 69 -5.40 0.18 -2.41
CA VAL A 69 -6.73 -0.25 -2.83
C VAL A 69 -6.93 -1.70 -2.42
N ASP A 70 -7.99 -1.93 -1.67
CA ASP A 70 -8.39 -3.27 -1.24
C ASP A 70 -9.72 -3.60 -1.90
N CYS A 71 -9.67 -4.29 -3.02
CA CYS A 71 -10.84 -4.71 -3.76
C CYS A 71 -10.60 -6.08 -4.39
N SER A 72 -11.68 -6.72 -4.83
CA SER A 72 -11.57 -8.02 -5.51
C SER A 72 -10.95 -7.83 -6.91
N TRP A 73 -10.27 -8.86 -7.39
CA TRP A 73 -9.70 -8.85 -8.74
C TRP A 73 -10.74 -8.62 -9.83
N LYS A 74 -11.98 -9.06 -9.56
CA LYS A 74 -13.10 -8.87 -10.49
C LYS A 74 -13.38 -7.40 -10.74
N MET A 75 -13.20 -6.55 -9.74
CA MET A 75 -13.48 -5.11 -9.82
C MET A 75 -12.23 -4.26 -10.08
N ALA A 76 -11.05 -4.88 -10.02
CA ALA A 76 -9.80 -4.14 -10.02
C ALA A 76 -9.59 -3.25 -11.24
N ASN A 77 -9.80 -3.78 -12.45
CA ASN A 77 -9.59 -3.01 -13.68
C ASN A 77 -10.41 -1.73 -13.72
N ASP A 78 -11.69 -1.83 -13.39
CA ASP A 78 -12.62 -0.69 -13.40
C ASP A 78 -12.22 0.32 -12.32
N THR A 79 -11.92 -0.15 -11.12
CA THR A 79 -11.54 0.70 -10.00
C THR A 79 -10.27 1.49 -10.31
N PHE A 80 -9.23 0.83 -10.80
CA PHE A 80 -7.96 1.50 -11.07
C PHE A 80 -8.08 2.48 -12.24
N SER A 81 -8.90 2.16 -13.26
CA SER A 81 -9.17 3.09 -14.35
C SER A 81 -9.80 4.38 -13.85
N LYS A 82 -10.77 4.27 -12.96
CA LYS A 82 -11.43 5.44 -12.37
C LYS A 82 -10.48 6.27 -11.53
N LEU A 83 -9.61 5.62 -10.77
CA LEU A 83 -8.62 6.32 -9.94
C LEU A 83 -7.64 7.14 -10.79
N ARG A 84 -7.21 6.58 -11.93
CA ARG A 84 -6.33 7.31 -12.86
C ARG A 84 -7.02 8.55 -13.44
N ILE A 85 -8.29 8.40 -13.81
CA ILE A 85 -9.08 9.52 -14.34
C ILE A 85 -9.23 10.62 -13.29
N MET A 86 -9.32 10.26 -12.01
CA MET A 86 -9.43 11.22 -10.91
C MET A 86 -8.17 12.05 -10.70
N GLY A 87 -7.03 11.61 -11.22
CA GLY A 87 -5.79 12.35 -11.12
C GLY A 87 -4.74 11.78 -10.18
N LEU A 88 -4.94 10.58 -9.64
CA LEU A 88 -3.91 9.93 -8.84
C LEU A 88 -2.77 9.46 -9.73
N GLU A 89 -1.54 9.46 -9.18
CA GLU A 89 -0.37 8.99 -9.88
C GLU A 89 -0.22 7.48 -9.72
N PRO A 90 -0.44 6.67 -10.77
CA PRO A 90 -0.33 5.23 -10.63
C PRO A 90 1.12 4.76 -10.62
N ARG A 91 1.44 3.86 -9.71
CA ARG A 91 2.74 3.20 -9.63
C ARG A 91 2.55 1.77 -9.16
N LYS A 92 3.29 0.84 -9.74
CA LYS A 92 3.30 -0.53 -9.23
C LYS A 92 4.52 -0.72 -8.33
N LEU A 93 4.42 -1.67 -7.41
CA LEU A 93 5.55 -2.01 -6.56
C LEU A 93 6.52 -2.94 -7.31
N PRO A 94 7.82 -2.90 -6.97
CA PRO A 94 8.74 -3.92 -7.48
C PRO A 94 8.38 -5.29 -6.91
N ASP A 95 9.09 -6.33 -7.32
CA ASP A 95 8.87 -7.69 -6.82
C ASP A 95 9.22 -7.76 -5.33
N ILE A 96 8.22 -7.94 -4.51
CA ILE A 96 8.34 -7.99 -3.06
C ILE A 96 7.71 -9.29 -2.57
N VAL A 97 8.37 -9.92 -1.61
CA VAL A 97 7.95 -11.22 -1.10
C VAL A 97 7.06 -11.01 0.14
N PRO A 98 5.81 -11.49 0.10
CA PRO A 98 4.93 -11.35 1.27
C PRO A 98 5.30 -12.32 2.39
N ALA A 99 5.04 -11.89 3.62
CA ALA A 99 5.15 -12.74 4.80
C ALA A 99 3.80 -12.94 5.47
N ASN A 100 2.73 -12.35 4.94
CA ASN A 100 1.39 -12.54 5.51
C ASN A 100 0.98 -14.02 5.46
N PRO A 101 0.21 -14.50 6.44
CA PRO A 101 -0.07 -15.94 6.57
C PRO A 101 -0.78 -16.57 5.39
N VAL A 102 -1.56 -15.78 4.64
CA VAL A 102 -2.35 -16.29 3.52
C VAL A 102 -1.48 -16.55 2.29
N ASN A 103 -0.53 -15.66 2.00
CA ASN A 103 0.25 -15.69 0.76
C ASN A 103 1.77 -15.69 0.96
N SER A 104 2.24 -16.17 2.12
CA SER A 104 3.66 -16.16 2.43
C SER A 104 4.50 -16.79 1.30
N GLY A 105 5.51 -16.05 0.85
CA GLY A 105 6.43 -16.49 -0.20
C GLY A 105 5.93 -16.32 -1.63
N LYS A 106 4.70 -15.91 -1.84
CA LYS A 106 4.12 -15.75 -3.20
C LYS A 106 4.31 -14.33 -3.70
N ILE A 107 5.33 -14.11 -4.51
CA ILE A 107 5.66 -12.78 -5.06
C ILE A 107 4.43 -12.16 -5.73
N GLY A 108 4.18 -10.87 -5.43
CA GLY A 108 3.05 -10.13 -5.98
C GLY A 108 1.74 -10.30 -5.24
N LYS A 109 1.71 -11.11 -4.20
CA LYS A 109 0.50 -11.38 -3.39
C LYS A 109 0.56 -10.69 -2.03
N LEU A 110 0.93 -9.42 -2.02
CA LEU A 110 1.03 -8.64 -0.80
C LEU A 110 -0.34 -8.36 -0.18
N SER A 111 -0.38 -8.34 1.15
CA SER A 111 -1.52 -7.76 1.84
C SER A 111 -1.51 -6.25 1.65
N THR A 112 -2.63 -5.58 1.91
CA THR A 112 -2.71 -4.12 1.80
C THR A 112 -1.68 -3.46 2.70
N ALA A 113 -1.51 -3.93 3.93
CA ALA A 113 -0.53 -3.37 4.86
C ALA A 113 0.90 -3.53 4.34
N GLU A 114 1.22 -4.70 3.77
CA GLU A 114 2.55 -4.93 3.20
C GLU A 114 2.82 -4.00 2.03
N ALA A 115 1.83 -3.81 1.16
CA ALA A 115 1.95 -2.91 0.02
C ALA A 115 2.20 -1.47 0.48
N ILE A 116 1.42 -0.99 1.44
CA ILE A 116 1.57 0.36 1.98
C ILE A 116 2.93 0.56 2.64
N ALA A 117 3.35 -0.38 3.49
CA ALA A 117 4.65 -0.30 4.16
C ALA A 117 5.79 -0.29 3.14
N SER A 118 5.69 -1.11 2.10
CA SER A 118 6.69 -1.14 1.03
C SER A 118 6.81 0.21 0.34
N ALA A 119 5.68 0.82 0.00
CA ALA A 119 5.66 2.12 -0.66
C ALA A 119 6.29 3.21 0.22
N VAL A 120 5.93 3.23 1.49
CA VAL A 120 6.46 4.19 2.46
C VAL A 120 7.98 4.05 2.57
N MET A 121 8.49 2.83 2.62
CA MET A 121 9.93 2.57 2.75
C MET A 121 10.68 2.90 1.46
N ILE A 122 10.12 2.57 0.31
CA ILE A 122 10.74 2.93 -0.98
C ILE A 122 10.83 4.46 -1.11
N CYS A 123 9.82 5.18 -0.64
CA CYS A 123 9.82 6.64 -0.65
C CYS A 123 10.69 7.26 0.44
N GLY A 124 11.42 6.46 1.19
CA GLY A 124 12.47 6.93 2.08
C GLY A 124 12.13 7.03 3.56
N ASN A 125 10.93 6.65 3.98
CA ASN A 125 10.56 6.70 5.40
C ASN A 125 10.55 5.31 6.03
N LYS A 126 11.73 4.83 6.36
CA LYS A 126 11.91 3.53 7.00
C LYS A 126 11.19 3.41 8.34
N SER A 127 11.28 4.45 9.15
CA SER A 127 10.63 4.46 10.48
C SER A 127 9.14 4.24 10.38
N GLN A 128 8.49 4.91 9.45
CA GLN A 128 7.05 4.76 9.25
C GLN A 128 6.71 3.35 8.78
N GLY A 129 7.49 2.80 7.85
CA GLY A 129 7.29 1.43 7.38
C GLY A 129 7.43 0.40 8.49
N GLU A 130 8.44 0.55 9.33
CA GLU A 130 8.65 -0.32 10.48
C GLU A 130 7.49 -0.24 11.48
N GLU A 131 7.02 0.98 11.73
CA GLU A 131 5.89 1.21 12.63
C GLU A 131 4.61 0.54 12.11
N LEU A 132 4.33 0.67 10.81
CA LEU A 132 3.17 0.02 10.20
C LEU A 132 3.21 -1.50 10.35
N MET A 133 4.40 -2.08 10.17
CA MET A 133 4.56 -3.53 10.26
C MET A 133 4.60 -4.04 11.69
N SER A 134 4.89 -3.20 12.67
CA SER A 134 5.02 -3.59 14.07
C SER A 134 3.73 -4.16 14.68
N ILE A 135 2.59 -3.84 14.12
CA ILE A 135 1.30 -4.34 14.63
C ILE A 135 0.96 -5.75 14.14
N PHE A 136 1.80 -6.33 13.30
CA PHE A 136 1.61 -7.69 12.79
C PHE A 136 2.73 -8.59 13.31
N LYS A 137 2.38 -9.82 13.74
CA LYS A 137 3.38 -10.77 14.22
C LYS A 137 4.40 -11.12 13.15
N TRP A 138 3.97 -11.21 11.90
CA TRP A 138 4.81 -11.52 10.75
C TRP A 138 5.48 -10.26 10.14
N GLY A 139 5.21 -9.09 10.70
CA GLY A 139 5.74 -7.82 10.18
C GLY A 139 7.26 -7.75 10.16
N PRO A 140 7.96 -8.05 11.27
CA PRO A 140 9.43 -8.02 11.27
C PRO A 140 10.05 -8.97 10.24
N ALA A 141 9.46 -10.16 10.07
CA ALA A 141 9.93 -11.11 9.07
C ALA A 141 9.78 -10.56 7.65
N PHE A 142 8.69 -9.85 7.39
CA PHE A 142 8.47 -9.20 6.09
C PHE A 142 9.57 -8.18 5.80
N LEU A 143 9.90 -7.35 6.78
CA LEU A 143 10.92 -6.31 6.61
C LEU A 143 12.30 -6.91 6.35
N GLU A 144 12.64 -7.96 7.06
CA GLU A 144 13.93 -8.63 6.89
C GLU A 144 14.01 -9.35 5.55
N LEU A 145 12.95 -10.04 5.17
CA LEU A 145 12.89 -10.82 3.92
C LEU A 145 13.13 -9.94 2.69
N ASN A 146 12.71 -8.69 2.75
CA ASN A 146 12.81 -7.76 1.62
C ASN A 146 13.83 -6.64 1.87
N SER A 147 14.73 -6.82 2.82
CA SER A 147 15.66 -5.77 3.24
C SER A 147 16.52 -5.22 2.11
N SER A 148 16.86 -6.03 1.12
CA SER A 148 17.65 -5.58 -0.02
C SER A 148 16.95 -4.48 -0.83
N ILE A 149 15.62 -4.45 -0.80
CA ILE A 149 14.85 -3.46 -1.56
C ILE A 149 14.93 -2.08 -0.91
N TRP A 150 14.66 -1.98 0.39
CA TRP A 150 14.67 -0.68 1.05
C TRP A 150 16.03 -0.26 1.59
N ASN A 151 16.97 -1.16 1.68
CA ASN A 151 18.35 -0.83 2.05
C ASN A 151 19.23 -0.53 0.85
N ASN A 152 18.69 -0.68 -0.35
CA ASN A 152 19.41 -0.36 -1.57
C ASN A 152 19.41 1.15 -1.79
N LYS A 153 20.58 1.70 -2.00
CA LYS A 153 20.74 3.16 -2.19
C LYS A 153 20.71 3.54 -3.66
#